data_e2bab0558c5abc076d172f21c543098c
#
_entry.id   e2bab0558c5abc076d172f21c543098c
#
_cell.length_a   1.000
_cell.length_b   1.000
_cell.length_c   1.000
_cell.angle_alpha   90.00
_cell.angle_beta   90.00
_cell.angle_gamma   90.00
#
_symmetry.space_group_name_H-M   'P 1'
#
loop_
_entity.id
_entity.type
_entity.pdbx_description
1 polymer ?
#
loop_
_entity_poly.entity_id
_entity_poly.type
_entity_poly.pdbx_seq_one_letter_code
_entity_poly.pdbx_strand_id
1 'polypeptide(L)'
;CALPILHKLLPELEEYNELPIIANVAGACEEDYVEVCSKIGEAPNVKAIELNISCPNVKHGGIAFGTDSDVAFQLTQAVKKVSSVPVYVKLSPNVTDIVPIAQAIEAGGADGFTMINTLLGMRIDLKTRKPILANQTGGLSGPAIKPVAIRLIHQVASISSLPIIGMGGVQTVDDVLEMFMAGASAVAIGTANFTDPYICPKLIKELPVRMSELGIESLERLIKEVREERER
;
A
#
# COMPACT_ATOMS: atom_id res chain seq x y z
N CYS A 1 -8.81 -17.33 1.99
CA CYS A 1 -8.62 -18.30 3.09
C CYS A 1 -7.27 -18.03 3.75
N ALA A 2 -7.26 -17.48 4.96
CA ALA A 2 -6.03 -17.13 5.71
C ALA A 2 -5.36 -18.34 6.40
N LEU A 3 -6.05 -19.48 6.49
CA LEU A 3 -5.59 -20.65 7.23
C LEU A 3 -4.18 -21.17 6.83
N PRO A 4 -3.82 -21.30 5.54
CA PRO A 4 -2.46 -21.72 5.18
C PRO A 4 -1.38 -20.71 5.60
N ILE A 5 -1.70 -19.41 5.60
CA ILE A 5 -0.76 -18.37 6.05
C ILE A 5 -0.57 -18.49 7.55
N LEU A 6 -1.66 -18.54 8.33
CA LEU A 6 -1.63 -18.61 9.79
C LEU A 6 -0.98 -19.89 10.34
N HIS A 7 -1.30 -21.06 9.74
CA HIS A 7 -0.89 -22.33 10.31
C HIS A 7 0.37 -22.94 9.69
N LYS A 8 0.86 -22.38 8.59
CA LYS A 8 2.05 -22.88 7.91
C LYS A 8 3.11 -21.79 7.72
N LEU A 9 2.79 -20.75 6.98
CA LEU A 9 3.78 -19.76 6.58
C LEU A 9 4.29 -18.91 7.74
N LEU A 10 3.40 -18.39 8.60
CA LEU A 10 3.83 -17.55 9.73
C LEU A 10 4.66 -18.30 10.76
N PRO A 11 4.31 -19.56 11.16
CA PRO A 11 5.19 -20.36 11.99
C PRO A 11 6.57 -20.65 11.39
N GLU A 12 6.65 -20.93 10.07
CA GLU A 12 7.94 -21.10 9.39
C GLU A 12 8.80 -19.83 9.40
N LEU A 13 8.19 -18.65 9.53
CA LEU A 13 8.87 -17.35 9.61
C LEU A 13 9.20 -16.92 11.06
N GLU A 14 8.80 -17.68 12.08
CA GLU A 14 9.10 -17.35 13.48
C GLU A 14 10.60 -17.38 13.79
N GLU A 15 11.40 -18.18 13.07
CA GLU A 15 12.86 -18.16 13.19
C GLU A 15 13.49 -16.83 12.76
N TYR A 16 12.75 -15.99 12.01
CA TYR A 16 13.14 -14.64 11.57
C TYR A 16 12.44 -13.56 12.39
N ASN A 17 12.39 -13.71 13.72
CA ASN A 17 11.65 -12.80 14.62
C ASN A 17 12.08 -11.32 14.53
N GLU A 18 13.30 -11.06 14.08
CA GLU A 18 13.83 -9.72 13.81
C GLU A 18 13.17 -9.05 12.58
N LEU A 19 12.51 -9.84 11.71
CA LEU A 19 11.88 -9.34 10.49
C LEU A 19 10.41 -9.01 10.74
N PRO A 20 10.03 -7.72 10.82
CA PRO A 20 8.64 -7.34 10.99
C PRO A 20 7.82 -7.63 9.72
N ILE A 21 6.65 -8.23 9.89
CA ILE A 21 5.72 -8.54 8.79
C ILE A 21 4.54 -7.55 8.85
N ILE A 22 4.21 -6.96 7.70
CA ILE A 22 2.94 -6.30 7.46
C ILE A 22 2.06 -7.29 6.70
N ALA A 23 1.00 -7.78 7.33
CA ALA A 23 0.12 -8.77 6.74
C ALA A 23 -0.92 -8.11 5.84
N ASN A 24 -0.87 -8.37 4.51
CA ASN A 24 -1.88 -7.89 3.58
C ASN A 24 -3.13 -8.77 3.68
N VAL A 25 -4.26 -8.18 4.07
CA VAL A 25 -5.54 -8.86 4.26
C VAL A 25 -6.56 -8.39 3.25
N ALA A 26 -7.21 -9.32 2.56
CA ALA A 26 -8.33 -9.10 1.67
C ALA A 26 -9.50 -10.03 2.01
N GLY A 27 -10.73 -9.56 1.82
CA GLY A 27 -11.97 -10.32 2.05
C GLY A 27 -13.01 -10.06 0.98
N ALA A 28 -14.05 -10.87 0.94
CA ALA A 28 -15.20 -10.70 0.06
C ALA A 28 -16.34 -9.90 0.72
N CYS A 29 -16.39 -9.88 2.05
CA CYS A 29 -17.35 -9.13 2.86
C CYS A 29 -16.66 -8.60 4.13
N GLU A 30 -17.33 -7.76 4.90
CA GLU A 30 -16.80 -7.17 6.14
C GLU A 30 -16.41 -8.27 7.15
N GLU A 31 -17.24 -9.29 7.29
CA GLU A 31 -17.02 -10.40 8.21
C GLU A 31 -15.71 -11.15 7.92
N ASP A 32 -15.37 -11.36 6.64
CA ASP A 32 -14.11 -11.98 6.22
C ASP A 32 -12.90 -11.16 6.72
N TYR A 33 -12.95 -9.84 6.55
CA TYR A 33 -11.88 -8.95 7.02
C TYR A 33 -11.75 -8.97 8.55
N VAL A 34 -12.88 -8.85 9.25
CA VAL A 34 -12.91 -8.86 10.72
C VAL A 34 -12.36 -10.18 11.27
N GLU A 35 -12.82 -11.32 10.73
CA GLU A 35 -12.35 -12.63 11.17
C GLU A 35 -10.83 -12.83 10.93
N VAL A 36 -10.35 -12.48 9.75
CA VAL A 36 -8.92 -12.63 9.44
C VAL A 36 -8.06 -11.69 10.25
N CYS A 37 -8.46 -10.42 10.36
CA CYS A 37 -7.69 -9.41 11.09
C CYS A 37 -7.62 -9.70 12.60
N SER A 38 -8.67 -10.25 13.21
CA SER A 38 -8.67 -10.63 14.62
C SER A 38 -7.67 -11.74 14.94
N LYS A 39 -7.40 -12.64 13.98
CA LYS A 39 -6.51 -13.80 14.16
C LYS A 39 -5.06 -13.51 13.76
N ILE A 40 -4.86 -12.81 12.62
CA ILE A 40 -3.54 -12.65 12.03
C ILE A 40 -2.64 -11.72 12.87
N GLY A 41 -3.23 -10.75 13.56
CA GLY A 41 -2.53 -9.84 14.46
C GLY A 41 -1.96 -10.51 15.73
N GLU A 42 -2.40 -11.73 16.05
CA GLU A 42 -1.88 -12.50 17.19
C GLU A 42 -0.53 -13.17 16.88
N ALA A 43 -0.16 -13.31 15.60
CA ALA A 43 1.11 -13.92 15.21
C ALA A 43 2.30 -13.02 15.64
N PRO A 44 3.34 -13.58 16.31
CA PRO A 44 4.39 -12.81 16.98
C PRO A 44 5.19 -11.88 16.06
N ASN A 45 5.37 -12.28 14.80
CA ASN A 45 6.12 -11.55 13.79
C ASN A 45 5.27 -10.58 12.95
N VAL A 46 3.93 -10.60 13.08
CA VAL A 46 3.04 -9.61 12.45
C VAL A 46 3.04 -8.34 13.30
N LYS A 47 3.51 -7.25 12.72
CA LYS A 47 3.65 -5.94 13.38
C LYS A 47 2.63 -4.91 12.91
N ALA A 48 1.98 -5.15 11.79
CA ALA A 48 0.88 -4.35 11.26
C ALA A 48 0.03 -5.16 10.28
N ILE A 49 -1.17 -4.68 10.01
CA ILE A 49 -2.05 -5.17 8.96
C ILE A 49 -2.10 -4.13 7.85
N GLU A 50 -2.00 -4.58 6.60
CA GLU A 50 -2.37 -3.80 5.41
C GLU A 50 -3.75 -4.27 4.94
N LEU A 51 -4.76 -3.46 5.17
CA LEU A 51 -6.15 -3.75 4.76
C LEU A 51 -6.32 -3.45 3.27
N ASN A 52 -6.39 -4.47 2.44
CA ASN A 52 -6.53 -4.34 1.00
C ASN A 52 -8.00 -4.22 0.58
N ILE A 53 -8.50 -2.98 0.53
CA ILE A 53 -9.89 -2.66 0.17
C ILE A 53 -10.09 -2.42 -1.34
N SER A 54 -9.06 -2.64 -2.15
CA SER A 54 -9.05 -2.26 -3.56
C SER A 54 -8.87 -3.43 -4.53
N CYS A 55 -9.15 -4.67 -4.10
CA CYS A 55 -8.94 -5.86 -4.90
C CYS A 55 -9.95 -5.96 -6.07
N PRO A 56 -9.52 -5.82 -7.35
CA PRO A 56 -10.42 -5.88 -8.50
C PRO A 56 -10.92 -7.30 -8.80
N ASN A 57 -10.34 -8.31 -8.15
CA ASN A 57 -10.61 -9.73 -8.44
C ASN A 57 -11.72 -10.35 -7.56
N VAL A 58 -12.27 -9.59 -6.61
CA VAL A 58 -13.37 -10.05 -5.76
C VAL A 58 -14.68 -9.63 -6.38
N LYS A 59 -15.47 -10.59 -6.84
CA LYS A 59 -16.74 -10.37 -7.57
C LYS A 59 -17.81 -9.63 -6.75
N HIS A 60 -17.71 -9.64 -5.42
CA HIS A 60 -18.61 -8.96 -4.51
C HIS A 60 -17.76 -8.34 -3.38
N GLY A 61 -17.52 -7.04 -3.42
CA GLY A 61 -16.93 -6.30 -2.31
C GLY A 61 -15.63 -5.52 -2.60
N GLY A 62 -14.59 -6.15 -3.14
CA GLY A 62 -13.24 -5.58 -3.16
C GLY A 62 -13.07 -4.17 -3.76
N ILE A 63 -13.62 -3.88 -4.93
CA ILE A 63 -13.58 -2.53 -5.52
C ILE A 63 -14.51 -1.57 -4.78
N ALA A 64 -15.70 -2.04 -4.37
CA ALA A 64 -16.69 -1.20 -3.69
C ALA A 64 -16.15 -0.64 -2.37
N PHE A 65 -15.40 -1.44 -1.61
CA PHE A 65 -14.79 -1.00 -0.34
C PHE A 65 -13.77 0.13 -0.51
N GLY A 66 -13.10 0.22 -1.65
CA GLY A 66 -12.08 1.24 -1.91
C GLY A 66 -12.52 2.42 -2.76
N THR A 67 -13.79 2.46 -3.20
CA THR A 67 -14.33 3.53 -4.06
C THR A 67 -15.49 4.29 -3.43
N ASP A 68 -16.03 3.80 -2.30
CA ASP A 68 -17.10 4.42 -1.53
C ASP A 68 -16.57 4.79 -0.14
N SER A 69 -16.70 6.06 0.23
CA SER A 69 -16.19 6.61 1.50
C SER A 69 -16.88 6.03 2.72
N ASP A 70 -18.23 5.83 2.66
CA ASP A 70 -18.99 5.31 3.80
C ASP A 70 -18.64 3.85 4.06
N VAL A 71 -18.49 3.07 3.00
CA VAL A 71 -18.10 1.66 3.08
C VAL A 71 -16.65 1.52 3.59
N ALA A 72 -15.74 2.36 3.11
CA ALA A 72 -14.35 2.40 3.57
C ALA A 72 -14.26 2.77 5.06
N PHE A 73 -15.03 3.74 5.52
CA PHE A 73 -15.15 4.12 6.93
C PHE A 73 -15.63 2.95 7.79
N GLN A 74 -16.77 2.34 7.45
CA GLN A 74 -17.37 1.24 8.21
C GLN A 74 -16.42 0.06 8.35
N LEU A 75 -15.83 -0.39 7.24
CA LEU A 75 -14.89 -1.50 7.24
C LEU A 75 -13.64 -1.19 8.07
N THR A 76 -13.07 0.01 7.93
CA THR A 76 -11.91 0.43 8.73
C THR A 76 -12.25 0.39 10.21
N GLN A 77 -13.38 0.96 10.61
CA GLN A 77 -13.82 0.98 12.01
C GLN A 77 -14.07 -0.44 12.56
N ALA A 78 -14.69 -1.33 11.76
CA ALA A 78 -14.94 -2.72 12.17
C ALA A 78 -13.63 -3.48 12.41
N VAL A 79 -12.66 -3.34 11.51
CA VAL A 79 -11.34 -3.99 11.65
C VAL A 79 -10.54 -3.39 12.82
N LYS A 80 -10.58 -2.08 13.01
CA LYS A 80 -9.89 -1.42 14.14
C LYS A 80 -10.38 -1.89 15.51
N LYS A 81 -11.65 -2.26 15.64
CA LYS A 81 -12.22 -2.78 16.90
C LYS A 81 -11.64 -4.15 17.30
N VAL A 82 -11.17 -4.94 16.35
CA VAL A 82 -10.70 -6.33 16.59
C VAL A 82 -9.19 -6.50 16.40
N SER A 83 -8.51 -5.56 15.76
CA SER A 83 -7.07 -5.66 15.51
C SER A 83 -6.26 -5.36 16.76
N SER A 84 -5.31 -6.26 17.07
CA SER A 84 -4.31 -6.06 18.14
C SER A 84 -3.07 -5.30 17.69
N VAL A 85 -2.94 -5.03 16.39
CA VAL A 85 -1.79 -4.34 15.78
C VAL A 85 -2.26 -3.16 14.92
N PRO A 86 -1.35 -2.21 14.58
CA PRO A 86 -1.68 -1.10 13.71
C PRO A 86 -2.29 -1.53 12.38
N VAL A 87 -3.29 -0.76 11.89
CA VAL A 87 -4.01 -1.01 10.64
C VAL A 87 -3.71 0.10 9.64
N TYR A 88 -3.03 -0.27 8.56
CA TYR A 88 -2.80 0.56 7.38
C TYR A 88 -3.82 0.19 6.32
N VAL A 89 -4.43 1.16 5.69
CA VAL A 89 -5.44 0.90 4.64
C VAL A 89 -4.86 1.18 3.26
N LYS A 90 -4.97 0.19 2.35
CA LYS A 90 -4.41 0.29 1.00
C LYS A 90 -5.39 0.94 0.04
N LEU A 91 -5.05 2.16 -0.38
CA LEU A 91 -5.90 2.99 -1.24
C LEU A 91 -5.82 2.58 -2.72
N SER A 92 -6.98 2.62 -3.37
CA SER A 92 -7.11 2.39 -4.81
C SER A 92 -6.82 3.68 -5.59
N PRO A 93 -6.03 3.61 -6.68
CA PRO A 93 -5.87 4.74 -7.60
C PRO A 93 -7.05 4.90 -8.57
N ASN A 94 -7.98 3.93 -8.60
CA ASN A 94 -9.08 3.86 -9.58
C ASN A 94 -10.32 4.63 -9.11
N VAL A 95 -10.09 5.87 -8.68
CA VAL A 95 -11.11 6.79 -8.17
C VAL A 95 -10.92 8.16 -8.82
N THR A 96 -11.97 8.94 -8.89
CA THR A 96 -11.92 10.31 -9.41
C THR A 96 -11.21 11.23 -8.43
N ASP A 97 -11.54 11.10 -7.13
CA ASP A 97 -10.93 11.84 -6.04
C ASP A 97 -10.62 10.89 -4.89
N ILE A 98 -9.36 10.86 -4.45
CA ILE A 98 -8.89 9.99 -3.38
C ILE A 98 -9.07 10.62 -1.99
N VAL A 99 -9.18 11.94 -1.92
CA VAL A 99 -9.19 12.70 -0.66
C VAL A 99 -10.38 12.33 0.23
N PRO A 100 -11.64 12.30 -0.25
CA PRO A 100 -12.78 11.91 0.58
C PRO A 100 -12.65 10.51 1.16
N ILE A 101 -12.07 9.58 0.40
CA ILE A 101 -11.87 8.19 0.84
C ILE A 101 -10.80 8.14 1.93
N ALA A 102 -9.67 8.85 1.76
CA ALA A 102 -8.64 8.94 2.77
C ALA A 102 -9.15 9.55 4.08
N GLN A 103 -9.94 10.62 4.02
CA GLN A 103 -10.57 11.25 5.18
C GLN A 103 -11.53 10.31 5.91
N ALA A 104 -12.33 9.55 5.17
CA ALA A 104 -13.25 8.57 5.75
C ALA A 104 -12.50 7.44 6.47
N ILE A 105 -11.42 6.94 5.87
CA ILE A 105 -10.56 5.91 6.45
C ILE A 105 -9.86 6.42 7.73
N GLU A 106 -9.33 7.64 7.72
CA GLU A 106 -8.75 8.28 8.89
C GLU A 106 -9.78 8.45 10.01
N ALA A 107 -10.98 8.93 9.68
CA ALA A 107 -12.10 9.02 10.62
C ALA A 107 -12.54 7.64 11.17
N GLY A 108 -12.37 6.55 10.39
CA GLY A 108 -12.59 5.17 10.81
C GLY A 108 -11.52 4.63 11.77
N GLY A 109 -10.45 5.41 12.04
CA GLY A 109 -9.42 5.11 13.02
C GLY A 109 -8.22 4.34 12.47
N ALA A 110 -7.95 4.40 11.17
CA ALA A 110 -6.73 3.85 10.58
C ALA A 110 -5.47 4.45 11.22
N ASP A 111 -4.40 3.67 11.32
CA ASP A 111 -3.10 4.10 11.83
C ASP A 111 -2.18 4.63 10.72
N GLY A 112 -2.55 4.43 9.46
CA GLY A 112 -1.80 4.90 8.30
C GLY A 112 -2.42 4.45 6.98
N PHE A 113 -1.77 4.85 5.90
CA PHE A 113 -2.14 4.47 4.55
C PHE A 113 -1.03 3.70 3.86
N THR A 114 -1.40 2.77 2.98
CA THR A 114 -0.52 2.28 1.94
C THR A 114 -1.08 2.69 0.59
N MET A 115 -0.27 3.23 -0.27
CA MET A 115 -0.75 3.73 -1.56
C MET A 115 0.36 3.84 -2.60
N ILE A 116 0.03 3.43 -3.79
CA ILE A 116 -1.26 3.06 -4.34
C ILE A 116 -1.31 1.58 -4.71
N ASN A 117 -2.53 1.01 -4.82
CA ASN A 117 -2.74 -0.24 -5.52
C ASN A 117 -2.54 -0.04 -7.04
N THR A 118 -2.70 -1.08 -7.85
CA THR A 118 -2.53 -1.03 -9.31
C THR A 118 -3.65 -0.26 -10.01
N LEU A 119 -3.31 0.43 -11.11
CA LEU A 119 -4.32 0.99 -12.03
C LEU A 119 -5.01 -0.13 -12.79
N LEU A 120 -6.28 0.03 -13.08
CA LEU A 120 -7.01 -0.91 -13.94
C LEU A 120 -6.60 -0.71 -15.39
N GLY A 121 -6.17 -1.78 -16.05
CA GLY A 121 -5.73 -1.78 -17.44
C GLY A 121 -6.25 -2.97 -18.23
N MET A 122 -6.07 -2.96 -19.54
CA MET A 122 -6.41 -4.04 -20.46
C MET A 122 -5.41 -4.09 -21.62
N ARG A 123 -5.19 -5.30 -22.15
CA ARG A 123 -4.51 -5.50 -23.43
C ARG A 123 -5.29 -6.46 -24.29
N ILE A 124 -5.25 -6.22 -25.62
CA ILE A 124 -5.88 -7.06 -26.64
C ILE A 124 -4.79 -7.82 -27.41
N ASP A 125 -4.96 -9.12 -27.56
CA ASP A 125 -4.16 -9.95 -28.46
C ASP A 125 -4.58 -9.69 -29.92
N LEU A 126 -3.62 -9.26 -30.73
CA LEU A 126 -3.90 -8.87 -32.12
C LEU A 126 -4.28 -10.06 -33.02
N LYS A 127 -3.82 -11.28 -32.71
CA LYS A 127 -4.11 -12.48 -33.49
C LYS A 127 -5.50 -13.02 -33.17
N THR A 128 -5.80 -13.16 -31.90
CA THR A 128 -7.10 -13.70 -31.43
C THR A 128 -8.20 -12.64 -31.37
N ARG A 129 -7.83 -11.34 -31.38
CA ARG A 129 -8.72 -10.18 -31.19
C ARG A 129 -9.51 -10.21 -29.89
N LYS A 130 -8.96 -10.85 -28.86
CA LYS A 130 -9.56 -11.01 -27.52
C LYS A 130 -8.68 -10.39 -26.46
N PRO A 131 -9.22 -10.07 -25.27
CA PRO A 131 -8.41 -9.71 -24.11
C PRO A 131 -7.37 -10.78 -23.79
N ILE A 132 -6.14 -10.37 -23.46
CA ILE A 132 -5.05 -11.29 -23.10
C ILE A 132 -5.35 -11.98 -21.77
N LEU A 133 -5.94 -11.24 -20.82
CA LEU A 133 -6.29 -11.77 -19.50
C LEU A 133 -7.68 -12.41 -19.54
N ALA A 134 -7.84 -13.55 -18.87
CA ALA A 134 -9.12 -14.24 -18.74
C ALA A 134 -10.22 -13.35 -18.10
N ASN A 135 -9.84 -12.50 -17.14
CA ASN A 135 -10.73 -11.52 -16.50
C ASN A 135 -10.91 -10.23 -17.32
N GLN A 136 -10.43 -10.20 -18.57
CA GLN A 136 -10.44 -9.07 -19.50
C GLN A 136 -9.55 -7.90 -19.05
N THR A 137 -9.69 -7.44 -17.82
CA THR A 137 -8.88 -6.39 -17.19
C THR A 137 -7.94 -6.94 -16.13
N GLY A 138 -6.94 -6.16 -15.77
CA GLY A 138 -5.97 -6.48 -14.72
C GLY A 138 -5.24 -5.26 -14.20
N GLY A 139 -4.45 -5.44 -13.16
CA GLY A 139 -3.67 -4.36 -12.56
C GLY A 139 -2.47 -3.97 -13.42
N LEU A 140 -2.39 -2.71 -13.79
CA LEU A 140 -1.22 -2.08 -14.39
C LEU A 140 -0.29 -1.60 -13.29
N SER A 141 0.96 -2.06 -13.29
CA SER A 141 2.03 -1.67 -12.37
C SER A 141 3.32 -1.34 -13.15
N GLY A 142 4.39 -0.99 -12.44
CA GLY A 142 5.67 -0.64 -13.02
C GLY A 142 5.86 0.87 -13.23
N PRO A 143 6.96 1.31 -13.88
CA PRO A 143 7.36 2.73 -13.91
C PRO A 143 6.30 3.68 -14.47
N ALA A 144 5.46 3.21 -15.39
CA ALA A 144 4.41 4.02 -16.02
C ALA A 144 3.38 4.58 -15.02
N ILE A 145 3.16 3.92 -13.86
CA ILE A 145 2.21 4.40 -12.86
C ILE A 145 2.83 5.34 -11.82
N LYS A 146 4.16 5.50 -11.78
CA LYS A 146 4.84 6.32 -10.76
C LYS A 146 4.30 7.76 -10.68
N PRO A 147 4.12 8.50 -11.78
CA PRO A 147 3.58 9.87 -11.70
C PRO A 147 2.18 9.94 -11.09
N VAL A 148 1.36 8.89 -11.28
CA VAL A 148 0.03 8.79 -10.66
C VAL A 148 0.17 8.53 -9.16
N ALA A 149 1.07 7.62 -8.76
CA ALA A 149 1.35 7.35 -7.35
C ALA A 149 1.83 8.61 -6.62
N ILE A 150 2.83 9.31 -7.17
CA ILE A 150 3.37 10.56 -6.62
C ILE A 150 2.26 11.59 -6.40
N ARG A 151 1.42 11.84 -7.42
CA ARG A 151 0.31 12.79 -7.31
C ARG A 151 -0.67 12.41 -6.20
N LEU A 152 -1.09 11.14 -6.14
CA LEU A 152 -2.07 10.69 -5.15
C LEU A 152 -1.50 10.70 -3.73
N ILE A 153 -0.24 10.30 -3.54
CA ILE A 153 0.46 10.41 -2.26
C ILE A 153 0.53 11.86 -1.80
N HIS A 154 0.91 12.78 -2.71
CA HIS A 154 0.96 14.19 -2.40
C HIS A 154 -0.40 14.74 -1.97
N GLN A 155 -1.50 14.38 -2.65
CA GLN A 155 -2.85 14.81 -2.31
C GLN A 155 -3.26 14.34 -0.89
N VAL A 156 -3.02 13.07 -0.56
CA VAL A 156 -3.36 12.52 0.77
C VAL A 156 -2.45 13.11 1.86
N ALA A 157 -1.16 13.22 1.61
CA ALA A 157 -0.21 13.81 2.56
C ALA A 157 -0.47 15.31 2.83
N SER A 158 -1.24 16.00 1.96
CA SER A 158 -1.63 17.40 2.16
C SER A 158 -2.84 17.56 3.07
N ILE A 159 -3.57 16.49 3.38
CA ILE A 159 -4.81 16.58 4.19
C ILE A 159 -4.78 15.66 5.43
N SER A 160 -3.77 14.84 5.59
CA SER A 160 -3.64 13.91 6.70
C SER A 160 -2.22 13.88 7.25
N SER A 161 -2.10 13.79 8.58
CA SER A 161 -0.82 13.59 9.28
C SER A 161 -0.44 12.13 9.45
N LEU A 162 -1.31 11.19 9.10
CA LEU A 162 -1.04 9.76 9.21
C LEU A 162 0.15 9.34 8.32
N PRO A 163 0.95 8.35 8.76
CA PRO A 163 2.05 7.84 7.96
C PRO A 163 1.54 7.18 6.68
N ILE A 164 2.27 7.38 5.58
CA ILE A 164 1.99 6.82 4.27
C ILE A 164 3.14 5.91 3.85
N ILE A 165 2.85 4.65 3.54
CA ILE A 165 3.77 3.76 2.83
C ILE A 165 3.52 3.94 1.34
N GLY A 166 4.42 4.67 0.67
CA GLY A 166 4.31 4.97 -0.76
C GLY A 166 4.76 3.80 -1.63
N MET A 167 4.00 3.50 -2.67
CA MET A 167 4.34 2.46 -3.64
C MET A 167 3.75 2.74 -5.02
N GLY A 168 4.38 2.18 -6.05
CA GLY A 168 3.91 2.27 -7.44
C GLY A 168 5.00 2.78 -8.38
N GLY A 169 5.63 1.86 -9.11
CA GLY A 169 6.60 2.17 -10.15
C GLY A 169 8.03 2.44 -9.69
N VAL A 170 8.35 2.23 -8.42
CA VAL A 170 9.69 2.44 -7.84
C VAL A 170 10.67 1.38 -8.37
N GLN A 171 11.80 1.85 -8.94
CA GLN A 171 12.89 1.02 -9.47
C GLN A 171 14.27 1.58 -9.17
N THR A 172 14.39 2.87 -8.86
CA THR A 172 15.65 3.58 -8.64
C THR A 172 15.63 4.30 -7.29
N VAL A 173 16.82 4.72 -6.84
CA VAL A 173 16.96 5.54 -5.63
C VAL A 173 16.25 6.89 -5.78
N ASP A 174 16.30 7.48 -6.98
CA ASP A 174 15.59 8.73 -7.25
C ASP A 174 14.07 8.56 -7.11
N ASP A 175 13.52 7.39 -7.54
CA ASP A 175 12.10 7.07 -7.33
C ASP A 175 11.76 6.98 -5.83
N VAL A 176 12.65 6.39 -5.02
CA VAL A 176 12.49 6.30 -3.55
C VAL A 176 12.45 7.71 -2.94
N LEU A 177 13.39 8.58 -3.30
CA LEU A 177 13.43 9.96 -2.80
C LEU A 177 12.21 10.76 -3.24
N GLU A 178 11.76 10.57 -4.48
CA GLU A 178 10.56 11.22 -5.02
C GLU A 178 9.29 10.82 -4.22
N MET A 179 9.18 9.55 -3.77
CA MET A 179 8.10 9.12 -2.88
C MET A 179 8.13 9.85 -1.53
N PHE A 180 9.32 9.99 -0.92
CA PHE A 180 9.47 10.77 0.33
C PHE A 180 9.13 12.24 0.12
N MET A 181 9.58 12.85 -0.97
CA MET A 181 9.25 14.22 -1.34
C MET A 181 7.76 14.41 -1.65
N ALA A 182 7.07 13.36 -2.09
CA ALA A 182 5.62 13.35 -2.21
C ALA A 182 4.89 13.26 -0.86
N GLY A 183 5.57 12.97 0.25
CA GLY A 183 5.03 12.90 1.60
C GLY A 183 4.89 11.49 2.17
N ALA A 184 5.43 10.48 1.50
CA ALA A 184 5.52 9.15 2.07
C ALA A 184 6.44 9.13 3.31
N SER A 185 6.12 8.27 4.28
CA SER A 185 6.93 8.02 5.48
C SER A 185 7.82 6.78 5.32
N ALA A 186 7.45 5.90 4.41
CA ALA A 186 8.18 4.71 4.00
C ALA A 186 7.87 4.40 2.54
N VAL A 187 8.70 3.55 1.91
CA VAL A 187 8.53 3.15 0.51
C VAL A 187 8.48 1.63 0.40
N ALA A 188 7.48 1.13 -0.32
CA ALA A 188 7.36 -0.30 -0.63
C ALA A 188 7.61 -0.54 -2.14
N ILE A 189 8.28 -1.65 -2.45
CA ILE A 189 8.66 -2.04 -3.81
C ILE A 189 7.96 -3.35 -4.16
N GLY A 190 7.14 -3.30 -5.20
CA GLY A 190 6.37 -4.44 -5.68
C GLY A 190 7.02 -5.13 -6.87
N THR A 191 6.51 -4.87 -8.06
CA THR A 191 6.85 -5.57 -9.32
C THR A 191 8.32 -5.55 -9.71
N ALA A 192 9.11 -4.57 -9.26
CA ALA A 192 10.55 -4.55 -9.52
C ALA A 192 11.28 -5.77 -8.94
N ASN A 193 10.76 -6.37 -7.85
CA ASN A 193 11.32 -7.61 -7.27
C ASN A 193 11.21 -8.82 -8.22
N PHE A 194 10.30 -8.82 -9.19
CA PHE A 194 10.18 -9.91 -10.17
C PHE A 194 11.30 -9.88 -11.23
N THR A 195 11.84 -8.68 -11.50
CA THR A 195 12.97 -8.50 -12.43
C THR A 195 14.31 -8.56 -11.71
N ASP A 196 14.38 -8.06 -10.49
CA ASP A 196 15.57 -8.07 -9.64
C ASP A 196 15.18 -8.35 -8.18
N PRO A 197 15.29 -9.61 -7.69
CA PRO A 197 14.99 -9.96 -6.30
C PRO A 197 15.85 -9.25 -5.25
N TYR A 198 16.96 -8.66 -5.66
CA TYR A 198 17.89 -7.92 -4.80
C TYR A 198 17.71 -6.40 -4.92
N ILE A 199 16.62 -5.93 -5.53
CA ILE A 199 16.39 -4.49 -5.74
C ILE A 199 16.39 -3.71 -4.41
N CYS A 200 15.70 -4.19 -3.38
CA CYS A 200 15.63 -3.50 -2.09
C CYS A 200 17.01 -3.33 -1.42
N PRO A 201 17.84 -4.38 -1.25
CA PRO A 201 19.19 -4.23 -0.74
C PRO A 201 20.07 -3.27 -1.56
N LYS A 202 19.94 -3.26 -2.89
CA LYS A 202 20.67 -2.34 -3.77
C LYS A 202 20.27 -0.89 -3.50
N LEU A 203 18.98 -0.60 -3.49
CA LEU A 203 18.47 0.75 -3.24
C LEU A 203 18.84 1.24 -1.85
N ILE A 204 18.76 0.39 -0.82
CA ILE A 204 19.18 0.73 0.55
C ILE A 204 20.66 1.12 0.58
N LYS A 205 21.53 0.39 -0.14
CA LYS A 205 22.96 0.66 -0.20
C LYS A 205 23.28 1.96 -0.96
N GLU A 206 22.54 2.25 -2.02
CA GLU A 206 22.76 3.42 -2.88
C GLU A 206 22.18 4.71 -2.27
N LEU A 207 21.11 4.60 -1.47
CA LEU A 207 20.35 5.73 -0.93
C LEU A 207 21.22 6.77 -0.19
N PRO A 208 22.14 6.39 0.72
CA PRO A 208 22.97 7.38 1.43
C PRO A 208 23.89 8.18 0.48
N VAL A 209 24.40 7.55 -0.57
CA VAL A 209 25.27 8.20 -1.58
C VAL A 209 24.45 9.27 -2.32
N ARG A 210 23.27 8.88 -2.80
CA ARG A 210 22.39 9.80 -3.54
C ARG A 210 21.90 10.96 -2.68
N MET A 211 21.55 10.68 -1.42
CA MET A 211 21.19 11.72 -0.44
C MET A 211 22.31 12.74 -0.26
N SER A 212 23.56 12.27 -0.13
CA SER A 212 24.73 13.14 -0.01
C SER A 212 24.92 14.03 -1.24
N GLU A 213 24.75 13.48 -2.45
CA GLU A 213 24.82 14.23 -3.71
C GLU A 213 23.78 15.36 -3.80
N LEU A 214 22.60 15.14 -3.22
CA LEU A 214 21.47 16.08 -3.21
C LEU A 214 21.47 16.99 -1.97
N GLY A 215 22.44 16.87 -1.06
CA GLY A 215 22.51 17.65 0.17
C GLY A 215 21.43 17.29 1.19
N ILE A 216 20.85 16.08 1.11
CA ILE A 216 19.83 15.58 2.03
C ILE A 216 20.54 14.95 3.24
N GLU A 217 20.45 15.60 4.40
CA GLU A 217 21.12 15.15 5.63
C GLU A 217 20.46 13.90 6.25
N SER A 218 19.11 13.85 6.25
CA SER A 218 18.35 12.69 6.73
C SER A 218 16.97 12.62 6.08
N LEU A 219 16.42 11.40 5.96
CA LEU A 219 15.06 11.19 5.46
C LEU A 219 14.01 11.79 6.42
N GLU A 220 14.24 11.69 7.72
CA GLU A 220 13.34 12.25 8.73
C GLU A 220 13.20 13.78 8.55
N ARG A 221 14.33 14.47 8.36
CA ARG A 221 14.32 15.91 8.10
C ARG A 221 13.63 16.24 6.78
N LEU A 222 13.91 15.50 5.71
CA LEU A 222 13.26 15.67 4.41
C LEU A 222 11.74 15.55 4.52
N ILE A 223 11.24 14.50 5.18
CA ILE A 223 9.80 14.27 5.37
C ILE A 223 9.17 15.40 6.17
N LYS A 224 9.86 15.88 7.22
CA LYS A 224 9.39 16.99 8.05
C LYS A 224 9.32 18.28 7.25
N GLU A 225 10.37 18.65 6.55
CA GLU A 225 10.43 19.85 5.70
C GLU A 225 9.30 19.86 4.65
N VAL A 226 9.09 18.74 3.97
CA VAL A 226 8.02 18.59 2.98
C VAL A 226 6.62 18.76 3.59
N ARG A 227 6.40 18.31 4.82
CA ARG A 227 5.12 18.49 5.52
C ARG A 227 4.92 19.94 5.97
N GLU A 228 5.95 20.56 6.54
CA GLU A 228 5.90 21.97 7.00
C GLU A 228 5.69 22.99 5.85
N GLU A 229 6.26 22.73 4.67
CA GLU A 229 6.04 23.58 3.49
C GLU A 229 4.60 23.56 2.99
N ARG A 230 3.87 22.49 3.25
CA ARG A 230 2.46 22.34 2.84
C ARG A 230 1.47 23.00 3.78
N GLU A 231 1.86 23.24 5.01
CA GLU A 231 1.05 23.97 6.00
C GLU A 231 1.11 25.50 5.83
N ARG A 232 2.00 26.00 4.95
CA ARG A 232 2.17 27.41 4.59
C ARG A 232 1.38 27.78 3.35
#